data_44f99ddca0dce8aba1452ef30dec0a03
#
_entry.id   44f99ddca0dce8aba1452ef30dec0a03
#
_cell.length_a   1.000
_cell.length_b   1.000
_cell.length_c   1.000
_cell.angle_alpha   90.00
_cell.angle_beta   90.00
_cell.angle_gamma   90.00
#
_symmetry.space_group_name_H-M   'P 1'
#
loop_
_entity.id
_entity.type
_entity.pdbx_description
1 polymer ?
#
loop_
_entity_poly.entity_id
_entity_poly.type
_entity_poly.pdbx_seq_one_letter_code
_entity_poly.pdbx_strand_id
1 'polypeptide(L)'
;MKLEDLERVNRLVDELKEMKALIGMAERAEPPAFQVFIEAPGDASLKMSAEGATTSHANGVVVSAGFLADVKRLAVAELRAHERKLLDELRQLGVDTGAAG
;
A
#
# COMPACT_ATOMS: atom_id res chain seq x y z
N MET A 1 28.15 -2.46 -14.76
CA MET A 1 26.72 -2.17 -14.94
C MET A 1 26.52 -1.46 -16.27
N LYS A 2 25.59 -1.94 -17.06
CA LYS A 2 25.25 -1.31 -18.34
C LYS A 2 24.39 -0.07 -18.13
N LEU A 3 24.33 0.81 -19.11
CA LEU A 3 23.48 1.99 -19.05
C LEU A 3 22.00 1.63 -18.83
N GLU A 4 21.55 0.58 -19.49
CA GLU A 4 20.18 0.07 -19.32
C GLU A 4 19.89 -0.35 -17.88
N ASP A 5 20.88 -0.96 -17.22
CA ASP A 5 20.77 -1.37 -15.82
C ASP A 5 20.69 -0.16 -14.90
N LEU A 6 21.43 0.90 -15.23
CA LEU A 6 21.41 2.14 -14.44
C LEU A 6 20.03 2.80 -14.49
N GLU A 7 19.42 2.86 -15.67
CA GLU A 7 18.06 3.40 -15.82
C GLU A 7 17.05 2.57 -15.02
N ARG A 8 17.20 1.25 -15.07
CA ARG A 8 16.34 0.34 -14.32
C ARG A 8 16.52 0.53 -12.82
N VAL A 9 17.76 0.67 -12.35
CA VAL A 9 18.07 0.93 -10.95
C VAL A 9 17.39 2.22 -10.49
N ASN A 10 17.50 3.29 -11.26
CA ASN A 10 16.89 4.57 -10.91
C ASN A 10 15.37 4.45 -10.77
N ARG A 11 14.74 3.74 -11.70
CA ARG A 11 13.30 3.52 -11.65
C ARG A 11 12.90 2.70 -10.41
N LEU A 12 13.64 1.63 -10.12
CA LEU A 12 13.37 0.79 -8.96
C LEU A 12 13.56 1.53 -7.65
N VAL A 13 14.56 2.41 -7.58
CA VAL A 13 14.80 3.25 -6.39
C VAL A 13 13.60 4.19 -6.17
N ASP A 14 13.11 4.80 -7.24
CA ASP A 14 11.95 5.69 -7.15
C ASP A 14 10.69 4.93 -6.71
N GLU A 15 10.46 3.76 -7.28
CA GLU A 15 9.35 2.89 -6.88
C GLU A 15 9.47 2.47 -5.42
N LEU A 16 10.68 2.17 -4.96
CA LEU A 16 10.92 1.80 -3.57
C LEU A 16 10.60 2.95 -2.61
N LYS A 17 11.00 4.16 -2.95
CA LYS A 17 10.68 5.35 -2.14
C LYS A 17 9.18 5.56 -2.05
N GLU A 18 8.48 5.43 -3.17
CA GLU A 18 7.03 5.54 -3.21
C GLU A 18 6.38 4.45 -2.36
N MET A 19 6.87 3.21 -2.47
CA MET A 19 6.32 2.09 -1.70
C MET A 19 6.50 2.30 -0.21
N LYS A 20 7.67 2.79 0.23
CA LYS A 20 7.91 3.10 1.65
C LYS A 20 6.96 4.17 2.16
N ALA A 21 6.69 5.19 1.35
CA ALA A 21 5.74 6.25 1.71
C ALA A 21 4.32 5.67 1.87
N LEU A 22 3.91 4.80 0.96
CA LEU A 22 2.59 4.17 1.01
C LEU A 22 2.45 3.26 2.24
N ILE A 23 3.48 2.49 2.56
CA ILE A 23 3.49 1.66 3.76
C ILE A 23 3.34 2.52 5.00
N GLY A 24 4.07 3.62 5.09
CA GLY A 24 3.97 4.55 6.21
C GLY A 24 2.57 5.12 6.36
N MET A 25 1.94 5.50 5.26
CA MET A 25 0.55 5.96 5.28
C MET A 25 -0.40 4.88 5.78
N ALA A 26 -0.27 3.66 5.26
CA ALA A 26 -1.14 2.56 5.64
C ALA A 26 -0.98 2.20 7.11
N GLU A 27 0.24 2.23 7.62
CA GLU A 27 0.50 1.92 9.03
C GLU A 27 -0.06 2.99 9.98
N ARG A 28 -0.06 4.25 9.56
CA ARG A 28 -0.60 5.35 10.38
C ARG A 28 -2.12 5.48 10.31
N ALA A 29 -2.74 4.94 9.28
CA ALA A 29 -4.18 5.03 9.13
C ALA A 29 -4.88 4.08 10.12
N GLU A 30 -5.72 4.64 10.95
CA GLU A 30 -6.50 3.88 11.94
C GLU A 30 -7.98 4.15 11.74
N PRO A 31 -8.88 3.23 12.10
CA PRO A 31 -10.30 3.54 12.14
C PRO A 31 -10.55 4.70 13.11
N PRO A 32 -11.43 5.65 12.78
CA PRO A 32 -12.32 5.68 11.62
C PRO A 32 -11.70 6.20 10.32
N ALA A 33 -10.44 6.62 10.33
CA ALA A 33 -9.79 7.14 9.13
C ALA A 33 -9.52 6.06 8.06
N PHE A 34 -9.28 4.81 8.49
CA PHE A 34 -9.07 3.71 7.57
C PHE A 34 -10.40 3.21 7.04
N GLN A 35 -10.55 3.20 5.72
CA GLN A 35 -11.78 2.80 5.06
C GLN A 35 -11.46 1.92 3.85
N VAL A 36 -12.40 1.07 3.47
CA VAL A 36 -12.29 0.24 2.27
C VAL A 36 -13.25 0.79 1.22
N PHE A 37 -12.73 1.03 0.04
CA PHE A 37 -13.51 1.56 -1.08
C PHE A 37 -13.44 0.57 -2.24
N ILE A 38 -14.59 0.16 -2.74
CA ILE A 38 -14.69 -0.78 -3.84
C ILE A 38 -15.47 -0.12 -4.97
N GLU A 39 -14.86 -0.07 -6.15
CA GLU A 39 -15.52 0.42 -7.34
C GLU A 39 -15.91 -0.75 -8.23
N ALA A 40 -17.11 -0.70 -8.77
CA ALA A 40 -17.60 -1.67 -9.72
C ALA A 40 -17.92 -0.97 -11.04
N PRO A 41 -17.94 -1.71 -12.16
CA PRO A 41 -18.32 -1.12 -13.44
C PRO A 41 -19.72 -0.50 -13.39
N GLY A 42 -19.93 0.57 -14.14
CA GLY A 42 -21.24 1.24 -14.22
C GLY A 42 -21.52 2.20 -13.08
N ASP A 43 -20.49 2.84 -12.56
CA ASP A 43 -20.59 3.86 -11.52
C ASP A 43 -21.06 3.33 -10.15
N ALA A 44 -21.09 2.02 -9.98
CA ALA A 44 -21.41 1.44 -8.69
C ALA A 44 -20.15 1.45 -7.80
N SER A 45 -20.32 1.88 -6.57
CA SER A 45 -19.24 1.90 -5.60
C SER A 45 -19.77 1.58 -4.21
N LEU A 46 -18.90 1.02 -3.37
CA LEU A 46 -19.21 0.65 -2.00
C LEU A 46 -18.10 1.15 -1.10
N LYS A 47 -18.48 1.77 0.00
CA LYS A 47 -17.53 2.22 1.01
C LYS A 47 -17.82 1.52 2.32
N MET A 48 -16.82 0.85 2.88
CA MET A 48 -16.91 0.23 4.20
C MET A 48 -16.10 1.05 5.19
N SER A 49 -16.73 1.48 6.26
CA SER A 49 -16.09 2.33 7.26
C SER A 49 -16.48 1.91 8.65
N ALA A 50 -15.68 2.32 9.64
CA ALA A 50 -15.96 2.05 11.03
C ALA A 50 -17.03 2.99 11.55
N GLU A 51 -17.68 2.59 12.65
CA GLU A 51 -18.61 3.45 13.37
C GLU A 51 -17.90 4.74 13.78
N GLY A 52 -18.57 5.86 13.60
CA GLY A 52 -18.01 7.17 13.88
C GLY A 52 -17.32 7.85 12.72
N ALA A 53 -17.09 7.12 11.60
CA ALA A 53 -16.53 7.75 10.42
C ALA A 53 -17.59 8.60 9.73
N THR A 54 -17.18 9.78 9.27
CA THR A 54 -18.06 10.62 8.48
C THR A 54 -18.02 10.14 7.04
N THR A 55 -19.14 9.66 6.53
CA THR A 55 -19.24 9.27 5.13
C THR A 55 -20.48 9.87 4.52
N SER A 56 -20.31 10.50 3.36
CA SER A 56 -21.42 11.01 2.55
C SER A 56 -21.74 10.05 1.40
N HIS A 57 -21.12 8.89 1.40
CA HIS A 57 -21.25 7.94 0.30
C HIS A 57 -22.61 7.24 0.40
N ALA A 58 -23.36 7.21 -0.72
CA ALA A 58 -24.70 6.65 -0.74
C ALA A 58 -24.73 5.15 -0.41
N ASN A 59 -23.69 4.43 -0.77
CA ASN A 59 -23.55 2.99 -0.52
C ASN A 59 -22.55 2.73 0.59
N GLY A 60 -22.61 3.51 1.65
CA GLY A 60 -21.76 3.31 2.81
C GLY A 60 -22.29 2.22 3.73
N VAL A 61 -21.42 1.36 4.18
CA VAL A 61 -21.73 0.31 5.14
C VAL A 61 -20.79 0.45 6.33
N VAL A 62 -21.36 0.41 7.52
CA VAL A 62 -20.59 0.42 8.77
C VAL A 62 -20.18 -1.02 9.08
N VAL A 63 -18.87 -1.23 9.25
CA VAL A 63 -18.31 -2.55 9.57
C VAL A 63 -17.55 -2.45 10.90
N SER A 64 -17.20 -3.59 11.46
CA SER A 64 -16.49 -3.60 12.74
C SER A 64 -15.07 -3.04 12.57
N ALA A 65 -14.57 -2.41 13.63
CA ALA A 65 -13.18 -1.94 13.65
C ALA A 65 -12.20 -3.11 13.54
N GLY A 66 -12.56 -4.27 14.09
CA GLY A 66 -11.75 -5.48 13.98
C GLY A 66 -11.59 -5.95 12.54
N PHE A 67 -12.66 -5.90 11.76
CA PHE A 67 -12.58 -6.21 10.34
C PHE A 67 -11.63 -5.27 9.60
N LEU A 68 -11.76 -3.96 9.84
CA LEU A 68 -10.90 -2.97 9.21
C LEU A 68 -9.43 -3.12 9.64
N ALA A 69 -9.19 -3.47 10.90
CA ALA A 69 -7.84 -3.74 11.37
C ALA A 69 -7.23 -4.94 10.65
N ASP A 70 -8.02 -5.98 10.42
CA ASP A 70 -7.56 -7.15 9.67
C ASP A 70 -7.25 -6.81 8.21
N VAL A 71 -8.10 -6.02 7.57
CA VAL A 71 -7.87 -5.56 6.18
C VAL A 71 -6.60 -4.72 6.11
N LYS A 72 -6.41 -3.80 7.06
CA LYS A 72 -5.20 -2.99 7.14
C LYS A 72 -3.96 -3.87 7.26
N ARG A 73 -4.00 -4.86 8.13
CA ARG A 73 -2.86 -5.76 8.33
C ARG A 73 -2.53 -6.51 7.05
N LEU A 74 -3.53 -7.01 6.34
CA LEU A 74 -3.33 -7.69 5.07
C LEU A 74 -2.79 -6.74 4.00
N ALA A 75 -3.29 -5.51 3.96
CA ALA A 75 -2.83 -4.51 2.99
C ALA A 75 -1.36 -4.16 3.25
N VAL A 76 -0.98 -3.93 4.50
CA VAL A 76 0.41 -3.63 4.87
C VAL A 76 1.32 -4.81 4.51
N ALA A 77 0.90 -6.03 4.79
CA ALA A 77 1.68 -7.22 4.45
C ALA A 77 1.91 -7.32 2.94
N GLU A 78 0.90 -7.01 2.13
CA GLU A 78 1.03 -7.03 0.67
C GLU A 78 1.99 -5.94 0.19
N LEU A 79 1.89 -4.74 0.74
CA LEU A 79 2.80 -3.65 0.39
C LEU A 79 4.25 -4.00 0.76
N ARG A 80 4.46 -4.63 1.90
CA ARG A 80 5.81 -5.06 2.30
C ARG A 80 6.34 -6.17 1.40
N ALA A 81 5.49 -7.04 0.87
CA ALA A 81 5.90 -8.04 -0.10
C ALA A 81 6.39 -7.38 -1.40
N HIS A 82 5.71 -6.32 -1.84
CA HIS A 82 6.17 -5.52 -2.99
C HIS A 82 7.51 -4.84 -2.70
N GLU A 83 7.67 -4.29 -1.52
CA GLU A 83 8.94 -3.69 -1.11
C GLU A 83 10.08 -4.69 -1.20
N ARG A 84 9.89 -5.90 -0.68
CA ARG A 84 10.91 -6.94 -0.75
C ARG A 84 11.27 -7.33 -2.17
N LYS A 85 10.27 -7.40 -3.06
CA LYS A 85 10.51 -7.66 -4.48
C LYS A 85 11.41 -6.60 -5.10
N LEU A 86 11.13 -5.34 -4.82
CA LEU A 86 11.95 -4.24 -5.33
C LEU A 86 13.38 -4.32 -4.80
N LEU A 87 13.54 -4.63 -3.51
CA LEU A 87 14.86 -4.81 -2.91
C LEU A 87 15.63 -5.97 -3.54
N ASP A 88 14.96 -7.09 -3.78
CA ASP A 88 15.58 -8.25 -4.40
C ASP A 88 16.03 -7.94 -5.83
N GLU A 89 15.23 -7.24 -6.61
CA GLU A 89 15.60 -6.83 -7.95
C GLU A 89 16.82 -5.91 -7.94
N LEU A 90 16.87 -4.96 -7.00
CA LEU A 90 18.02 -4.08 -6.85
C LEU A 90 19.28 -4.86 -6.49
N ARG A 91 19.17 -5.83 -5.59
CA ARG A 91 20.32 -6.69 -5.24
C ARG A 91 20.81 -7.50 -6.43
N GLN A 92 19.89 -8.00 -7.26
CA GLN A 92 20.26 -8.73 -8.47
C GLN A 92 21.02 -7.85 -9.47
N LEU A 93 20.75 -6.56 -9.46
CA LEU A 93 21.46 -5.59 -10.30
C LEU A 93 22.76 -5.10 -9.64
N GLY A 94 23.14 -5.66 -8.49
CA GLY A 94 24.38 -5.32 -7.82
C GLY A 94 24.31 -4.10 -6.91
N VAL A 95 23.11 -3.62 -6.62
CA VAL A 95 22.92 -2.48 -5.72
C VAL A 95 22.94 -2.94 -4.28
N ASP A 96 23.73 -2.25 -3.45
CA ASP A 96 23.73 -2.48 -2.01
C ASP A 96 22.51 -1.78 -1.41
N THR A 97 21.57 -2.56 -0.91
CA THR A 97 20.36 -2.03 -0.31
C THR A 97 20.50 -1.78 1.20
N GLY A 98 21.70 -2.04 1.73
CA GLY A 98 21.95 -1.86 3.15
C GLY A 98 21.41 -3.01 4.00
N ALA A 99 21.98 -3.14 5.20
CA ALA A 99 21.61 -4.19 6.12
C ALA A 99 20.19 -4.00 6.69
N ALA A 100 19.70 -2.80 6.64
CA ALA A 100 18.36 -2.47 7.10
C ALA A 100 17.27 -2.80 6.08
N GLY A 101 17.71 -3.28 4.95
CA GLY A 101 16.79 -3.62 3.88
C GLY A 101 15.74 -4.60 4.28
#